data_50932db388e7d74a625547bedad1952e
#
_entry.id   50932db388e7d74a625547bedad1952e
#
_cell.length_a   1.000
_cell.length_b   1.000
_cell.length_c   1.000
_cell.angle_alpha   90.00
_cell.angle_beta   90.00
_cell.angle_gamma   90.00
#
_symmetry.space_group_name_H-M   'P 1'
#
loop_
_entity.id
_entity.type
_entity.pdbx_description
1 polymer ?
#
loop_
_entity_poly.entity_id
_entity_poly.type
_entity_poly.pdbx_seq_one_letter_code
_entity_poly.pdbx_strand_id
1 'polypeptide(L)'
;MEQKILIDMIKLRAAMVEDSDIVLPEALFYTSVNSNGLKTVRELATFRFTCRKCEDAPCIAVCPADALEKDEEGLIIRYTNLCISCKSCVTICPFGTMMTDFFKHHRNKDMFYDLTDENELKKFIEACPPGTVTLTDEDESPENNIYKLNDKVLVREYLYTTENI
;
A
#
# COMPACT_ATOMS: atom_id res chain seq x y z
N MET A 1 1.50 19.19 15.19
CA MET A 1 0.85 17.93 14.78
C MET A 1 1.56 17.50 13.51
N GLU A 2 1.94 16.25 13.41
CA GLU A 2 2.63 15.76 12.21
C GLU A 2 1.58 15.57 11.11
N GLN A 3 1.70 16.30 10.00
CA GLN A 3 0.76 16.20 8.88
C GLN A 3 0.86 14.81 8.25
N LYS A 4 -0.30 14.21 7.97
CA LYS A 4 -0.43 12.91 7.30
C LYS A 4 -0.78 13.12 5.84
N ILE A 5 -0.49 12.11 5.03
CA ILE A 5 -0.80 12.09 3.61
C ILE A 5 -2.08 11.29 3.44
N LEU A 6 -3.11 11.91 2.85
CA LEU A 6 -4.35 11.23 2.47
C LEU A 6 -4.33 10.95 0.96
N ILE A 7 -4.39 9.68 0.59
CA ILE A 7 -4.52 9.21 -0.79
C ILE A 7 -5.98 8.83 -1.03
N ASP A 8 -6.67 9.58 -1.88
CA ASP A 8 -8.07 9.34 -2.21
C ASP A 8 -8.16 8.42 -3.43
N MET A 9 -8.31 7.12 -3.18
CA MET A 9 -8.40 6.09 -4.22
C MET A 9 -9.70 6.20 -5.04
N ILE A 10 -10.74 6.79 -4.45
CA ILE A 10 -12.03 7.01 -5.12
C ILE A 10 -11.86 8.05 -6.21
N LYS A 11 -11.27 9.21 -5.87
CA LYS A 11 -10.97 10.27 -6.83
C LYS A 11 -9.94 9.82 -7.86
N LEU A 12 -8.95 9.05 -7.44
CA LEU A 12 -7.92 8.54 -8.33
C LEU A 12 -8.52 7.65 -9.43
N ARG A 13 -9.44 6.75 -9.06
CA ARG A 13 -10.15 5.93 -10.06
C ARG A 13 -11.05 6.75 -10.97
N ALA A 14 -11.73 7.76 -10.44
CA ALA A 14 -12.56 8.65 -11.24
C ALA A 14 -11.72 9.39 -12.28
N ALA A 15 -10.59 9.95 -11.88
CA ALA A 15 -9.67 10.63 -12.79
C ALA A 15 -9.16 9.71 -13.91
N MET A 16 -8.85 8.43 -13.59
CA MET A 16 -8.43 7.45 -14.60
C MET A 16 -9.52 7.06 -15.61
N VAL A 17 -10.79 7.15 -15.21
CA VAL A 17 -11.91 6.87 -16.11
C VAL A 17 -12.18 8.06 -17.04
N GLU A 18 -11.99 9.29 -16.54
CA GLU A 18 -12.18 10.51 -17.31
C GLU A 18 -11.07 10.74 -18.33
N ASP A 19 -9.84 10.36 -18.00
CA ASP A 19 -8.69 10.48 -18.87
C ASP A 19 -7.90 9.16 -18.91
N SER A 20 -8.08 8.39 -19.97
CA SER A 20 -7.39 7.12 -20.19
C SER A 20 -5.89 7.24 -20.43
N ASP A 21 -5.41 8.44 -20.75
CA ASP A 21 -4.00 8.73 -20.96
C ASP A 21 -3.29 9.17 -19.67
N ILE A 22 -4.03 9.33 -18.59
CA ILE A 22 -3.42 9.41 -17.26
C ILE A 22 -2.67 8.10 -17.02
N VAL A 23 -1.41 8.10 -17.41
CA VAL A 23 -0.44 7.20 -16.82
C VAL A 23 -0.45 7.55 -15.34
N LEU A 24 -1.15 6.74 -14.54
CA LEU A 24 -0.94 6.78 -13.10
C LEU A 24 0.55 6.62 -12.94
N PRO A 25 1.22 7.67 -12.56
CA PRO A 25 2.64 7.59 -12.44
C PRO A 25 2.87 6.46 -11.45
N GLU A 26 3.92 5.74 -11.66
CA GLU A 26 4.57 4.94 -10.64
C GLU A 26 4.72 5.73 -9.33
N ALA A 27 4.28 6.97 -9.29
CA ALA A 27 4.06 7.89 -8.19
C ALA A 27 3.18 7.35 -7.04
N LEU A 28 2.38 6.34 -7.27
CA LEU A 28 1.73 5.56 -6.21
C LEU A 28 2.70 4.62 -5.51
N PHE A 29 3.96 4.62 -5.90
CA PHE A 29 5.00 3.92 -5.17
C PHE A 29 5.55 4.82 -4.08
N TYR A 30 5.13 4.54 -2.87
CA TYR A 30 5.64 5.12 -1.66
C TYR A 30 6.89 4.37 -1.21
N THR A 31 7.96 5.10 -0.98
CA THR A 31 9.12 4.55 -0.28
C THR A 31 9.09 5.06 1.15
N SER A 32 8.79 4.20 2.12
CA SER A 32 9.29 4.45 3.45
C SER A 32 10.60 3.69 3.58
N VAL A 33 11.67 4.38 3.86
CA VAL A 33 12.89 3.76 4.35
C VAL A 33 12.62 3.40 5.81
N ASN A 34 12.09 2.22 6.01
CA ASN A 34 12.05 1.63 7.34
C ASN A 34 13.08 0.50 7.40
N SER A 35 13.31 -0.06 8.58
CA SER A 35 14.21 -1.19 8.78
C SER A 35 13.88 -2.42 7.91
N ASN A 36 12.71 -2.46 7.32
CA ASN A 36 12.13 -3.56 6.56
C ASN A 36 12.23 -3.36 5.04
N GLY A 37 12.88 -2.29 4.57
CA GLY A 37 13.05 -1.99 3.16
C GLY A 37 11.93 -1.13 2.56
N LEU A 38 11.92 -1.05 1.23
CA LEU A 38 11.00 -0.21 0.48
C LEU A 38 9.65 -0.91 0.31
N LYS A 39 8.56 -0.21 0.66
CA LYS A 39 7.19 -0.68 0.46
C LYS A 39 6.43 0.28 -0.44
N THR A 40 5.57 -0.26 -1.28
CA THR A 40 4.65 0.54 -2.07
C THR A 40 3.35 0.79 -1.31
N VAL A 41 2.67 1.90 -1.59
CA VAL A 41 1.32 2.16 -1.06
C VAL A 41 0.37 1.03 -1.44
N ARG A 42 0.49 0.51 -2.66
CA ARG A 42 -0.31 -0.61 -3.14
C ARG A 42 -0.09 -1.88 -2.30
N GLU A 43 1.14 -2.20 -1.93
CA GLU A 43 1.46 -3.35 -1.09
C GLU A 43 0.83 -3.18 0.30
N LEU A 44 1.04 -2.01 0.92
CA LEU A 44 0.46 -1.70 2.23
C LEU A 44 -1.07 -1.80 2.20
N ALA A 45 -1.71 -1.20 1.20
CA ALA A 45 -3.15 -1.25 1.03
C ALA A 45 -3.65 -2.69 0.82
N THR A 46 -2.97 -3.46 -0.03
CA THR A 46 -3.34 -4.86 -0.28
C THR A 46 -3.26 -5.68 1.00
N PHE A 47 -2.19 -5.55 1.76
CA PHE A 47 -2.07 -6.29 3.03
C PHE A 47 -3.14 -5.86 4.02
N ARG A 48 -3.39 -4.56 4.17
CA ARG A 48 -4.40 -4.04 5.09
C ARG A 48 -5.81 -4.54 4.77
N PHE A 49 -6.20 -4.54 3.50
CA PHE A 49 -7.58 -4.81 3.09
C PHE A 49 -7.89 -6.27 2.73
N THR A 50 -6.89 -7.05 2.34
CA THR A 50 -7.10 -8.43 1.90
C THR A 50 -6.57 -9.49 2.86
N CYS A 51 -5.63 -9.15 3.75
CA CYS A 51 -5.08 -10.09 4.72
C CYS A 51 -6.14 -10.48 5.76
N ARG A 52 -6.41 -11.78 5.87
CA ARG A 52 -7.38 -12.34 6.83
C ARG A 52 -6.77 -12.65 8.19
N LYS A 53 -5.53 -12.24 8.44
CA LYS A 53 -4.84 -12.42 9.73
C LYS A 53 -4.91 -13.88 10.25
N CYS A 54 -4.76 -14.85 9.32
CA CYS A 54 -4.91 -16.28 9.62
C CYS A 54 -4.09 -16.69 10.83
N GLU A 55 -4.66 -17.50 11.72
CA GLU A 55 -3.97 -17.97 12.93
C GLU A 55 -2.71 -18.75 12.56
N ASP A 56 -2.83 -19.74 11.66
CA ASP A 56 -1.72 -20.59 11.22
C ASP A 56 -0.77 -19.92 10.23
N ALA A 57 -1.16 -18.77 9.66
CA ALA A 57 -0.38 -17.99 8.71
C ALA A 57 0.42 -18.84 7.69
N PRO A 58 -0.24 -19.61 6.81
CA PRO A 58 0.45 -20.52 5.89
C PRO A 58 1.43 -19.81 4.95
N CYS A 59 1.21 -18.54 4.68
CA CYS A 59 2.14 -17.71 3.89
C CYS A 59 3.49 -17.51 4.59
N ILE A 60 3.51 -17.43 5.92
CA ILE A 60 4.75 -17.37 6.72
C ILE A 60 5.41 -18.74 6.70
N ALA A 61 4.65 -19.80 7.03
CA ALA A 61 5.18 -21.15 7.12
C ALA A 61 5.82 -21.66 5.82
N VAL A 62 5.35 -21.20 4.66
CA VAL A 62 5.87 -21.60 3.36
C VAL A 62 7.09 -20.79 2.90
N CYS A 63 7.43 -19.71 3.60
CA CYS A 63 8.51 -18.82 3.19
C CYS A 63 9.90 -19.41 3.50
N PRO A 64 10.69 -19.83 2.50
CA PRO A 64 11.99 -20.45 2.76
C PRO A 64 13.07 -19.45 3.21
N ALA A 65 12.78 -18.15 3.15
CA ALA A 65 13.70 -17.07 3.48
C ALA A 65 13.28 -16.30 4.74
N ASP A 66 12.27 -16.78 5.47
CA ASP A 66 11.71 -16.13 6.66
C ASP A 66 11.44 -14.62 6.46
N ALA A 67 11.02 -14.26 5.24
CA ALA A 67 10.81 -12.88 4.84
C ALA A 67 9.41 -12.34 5.19
N LEU A 68 8.61 -13.12 5.89
CA LEU A 68 7.23 -12.76 6.30
C LEU A 68 7.06 -12.97 7.79
N GLU A 69 6.42 -12.01 8.43
CA GLU A 69 6.01 -12.13 9.84
C GLU A 69 4.66 -11.43 10.06
N LYS A 70 4.08 -11.56 11.24
CA LYS A 70 2.91 -10.79 11.68
C LYS A 70 3.37 -9.56 12.44
N ASP A 71 2.69 -8.43 12.19
CA ASP A 71 2.80 -7.27 13.06
C ASP A 71 1.95 -7.42 14.34
N GLU A 72 1.93 -6.38 15.17
CA GLU A 72 1.17 -6.35 16.42
C GLU A 72 -0.34 -6.48 16.19
N GLU A 73 -0.84 -6.07 15.02
CA GLU A 73 -2.24 -6.22 14.62
C GLU A 73 -2.55 -7.57 13.96
N GLY A 74 -1.55 -8.43 13.78
CA GLY A 74 -1.65 -9.73 13.11
C GLY A 74 -1.64 -9.65 11.58
N LEU A 75 -1.37 -8.48 11.00
CA LEU A 75 -1.18 -8.32 9.55
C LEU A 75 0.19 -8.86 9.13
N ILE A 76 0.26 -9.33 7.90
CA ILE A 76 1.53 -9.81 7.34
C ILE A 76 2.42 -8.64 6.96
N ILE A 77 3.64 -8.67 7.45
CA ILE A 77 4.74 -7.80 7.03
C ILE A 77 5.68 -8.60 6.14
N ARG A 78 6.16 -7.98 5.06
CA ARG A 78 7.19 -8.54 4.19
C ARG A 78 8.48 -7.73 4.25
N TYR A 79 9.56 -8.42 4.57
CA TYR A 79 10.92 -7.89 4.51
C TYR A 79 11.48 -8.07 3.11
N THR A 80 11.46 -7.01 2.31
CA THR A 80 11.84 -7.05 0.90
C THR A 80 13.32 -7.36 0.68
N ASN A 81 14.17 -7.04 1.67
CA ASN A 81 15.60 -7.35 1.66
C ASN A 81 15.90 -8.84 1.90
N LEU A 82 15.01 -9.58 2.57
CA LEU A 82 15.10 -11.02 2.77
C LEU A 82 14.40 -11.80 1.67
N CYS A 83 13.43 -11.20 1.00
CA CYS A 83 12.59 -11.86 0.02
C CYS A 83 13.36 -12.27 -1.25
N ILE A 84 13.47 -13.58 -1.49
CA ILE A 84 14.11 -14.17 -2.67
C ILE A 84 13.17 -14.28 -3.89
N SER A 85 11.97 -13.74 -3.82
CA SER A 85 10.96 -13.71 -4.88
C SER A 85 10.54 -15.10 -5.39
N CYS A 86 10.54 -16.13 -4.55
CA CYS A 86 10.15 -17.50 -4.90
C CYS A 86 8.65 -17.67 -5.16
N LYS A 87 7.81 -16.72 -4.74
CA LYS A 87 6.34 -16.69 -4.92
C LYS A 87 5.56 -17.79 -4.22
N SER A 88 6.15 -18.58 -3.35
CA SER A 88 5.45 -19.63 -2.59
C SER A 88 4.29 -19.05 -1.75
N CYS A 89 4.47 -17.87 -1.15
CA CYS A 89 3.43 -17.18 -0.41
C CYS A 89 2.25 -16.76 -1.29
N VAL A 90 2.49 -16.49 -2.58
CA VAL A 90 1.44 -16.12 -3.54
C VAL A 90 0.53 -17.31 -3.84
N THR A 91 1.13 -18.49 -4.05
CA THR A 91 0.39 -19.71 -4.40
C THR A 91 -0.40 -20.28 -3.23
N ILE A 92 0.07 -20.08 -1.99
CA ILE A 92 -0.56 -20.62 -0.80
C ILE A 92 -1.69 -19.73 -0.23
N CYS A 93 -1.68 -18.43 -0.52
CA CYS A 93 -2.68 -17.49 0.01
C CYS A 93 -3.99 -17.54 -0.80
N PRO A 94 -5.09 -18.10 -0.25
CA PRO A 94 -6.35 -18.21 -0.99
C PRO A 94 -7.07 -16.86 -1.16
N PHE A 95 -6.65 -15.84 -0.42
CA PHE A 95 -7.28 -14.52 -0.40
C PHE A 95 -6.63 -13.52 -1.36
N GLY A 96 -5.58 -13.92 -2.07
CA GLY A 96 -4.91 -13.07 -3.03
C GLY A 96 -4.08 -11.93 -2.45
N THR A 97 -3.82 -11.93 -1.14
CA THR A 97 -3.03 -10.87 -0.46
C THR A 97 -1.66 -10.66 -1.11
N MET A 98 -1.03 -11.74 -1.57
CA MET A 98 0.30 -11.70 -2.19
C MET A 98 0.25 -11.59 -3.72
N MET A 99 -0.94 -11.44 -4.33
CA MET A 99 -1.08 -11.44 -5.80
C MET A 99 -0.42 -10.26 -6.50
N THR A 100 -0.13 -9.17 -5.79
CA THR A 100 0.65 -8.05 -6.33
C THR A 100 2.00 -8.49 -6.88
N ASP A 101 2.55 -9.60 -6.40
CA ASP A 101 3.83 -10.14 -6.85
C ASP A 101 3.78 -10.82 -8.22
N PHE A 102 2.60 -11.10 -8.75
CA PHE A 102 2.47 -11.57 -10.14
C PHE A 102 2.72 -10.47 -11.16
N PHE A 103 2.51 -9.22 -10.78
CA PHE A 103 2.73 -8.10 -11.68
C PHE A 103 4.20 -7.67 -11.60
N LYS A 104 4.86 -7.63 -12.76
CA LYS A 104 6.20 -7.07 -12.87
C LYS A 104 6.11 -5.56 -12.66
N HIS A 105 6.47 -5.12 -11.48
CA HIS A 105 6.72 -3.70 -11.25
C HIS A 105 8.14 -3.40 -11.70
N HIS A 106 8.30 -2.55 -12.68
CA HIS A 106 9.59 -2.00 -13.03
C HIS A 106 10.04 -1.15 -11.84
N ARG A 107 10.99 -1.66 -11.06
CA ARG A 107 11.63 -0.93 -9.98
C ARG A 107 12.63 0.05 -10.57
N ASN A 108 12.15 1.12 -11.16
CA ASN A 108 13.03 2.22 -11.51
C ASN A 108 13.26 3.03 -10.23
N LYS A 109 14.49 3.06 -9.73
CA LYS A 109 14.83 3.76 -8.48
C LYS A 109 14.50 5.25 -8.55
N ASP A 110 14.49 5.81 -9.75
CA ASP A 110 14.25 7.22 -10.01
C ASP A 110 12.76 7.62 -9.87
N MET A 111 11.90 6.66 -9.59
CA MET A 111 10.44 6.85 -9.51
C MET A 111 9.88 6.69 -8.10
N PHE A 112 10.74 6.52 -7.12
CA PHE A 112 10.35 6.43 -5.72
C PHE A 112 10.53 7.80 -5.05
N TYR A 113 9.55 8.16 -4.24
CA TYR A 113 9.56 9.38 -3.46
C TYR A 113 9.77 9.07 -1.99
N ASP A 114 10.69 9.75 -1.34
CA ASP A 114 10.83 9.70 0.12
C ASP A 114 9.83 10.68 0.73
N LEU A 115 8.72 10.15 1.23
CA LEU A 115 7.67 10.98 1.84
C LEU A 115 8.06 11.52 3.23
N THR A 116 9.25 11.25 3.71
CA THR A 116 9.81 11.89 4.90
C THR A 116 10.54 13.19 4.55
N ASP A 117 10.95 13.37 3.29
CA ASP A 117 11.52 14.59 2.75
C ASP A 117 10.42 15.50 2.19
N GLU A 118 10.37 16.76 2.65
CA GLU A 118 9.31 17.70 2.24
C GLU A 118 9.32 18.02 0.74
N ASN A 119 10.50 18.04 0.10
CA ASN A 119 10.61 18.34 -1.32
C ASN A 119 10.15 17.17 -2.18
N GLU A 120 10.50 15.96 -1.77
CA GLU A 120 10.06 14.73 -2.42
C GLU A 120 8.54 14.53 -2.26
N LEU A 121 8.01 14.85 -1.09
CA LEU A 121 6.58 14.83 -0.82
C LEU A 121 5.81 15.80 -1.72
N LYS A 122 6.32 17.03 -1.91
CA LYS A 122 5.70 18.00 -2.84
C LYS A 122 5.71 17.48 -4.27
N LYS A 123 6.83 16.94 -4.74
CA LYS A 123 6.92 16.31 -6.07
C LYS A 123 5.93 15.15 -6.24
N PHE A 124 5.77 14.33 -5.20
CA PHE A 124 4.80 13.24 -5.19
C PHE A 124 3.37 13.75 -5.35
N ILE A 125 2.99 14.78 -4.58
CA ILE A 125 1.65 15.39 -4.66
C ILE A 125 1.43 16.00 -6.05
N GLU A 126 2.42 16.71 -6.61
CA GLU A 126 2.36 17.32 -7.93
C GLU A 126 2.29 16.30 -9.07
N ALA A 127 2.91 15.13 -8.89
CA ALA A 127 2.89 14.05 -9.88
C ALA A 127 1.56 13.29 -9.91
N CYS A 128 0.73 13.43 -8.88
CA CYS A 128 -0.59 12.79 -8.81
C CYS A 128 -1.67 13.71 -9.40
N PRO A 129 -2.78 13.15 -9.92
CA PRO A 129 -3.92 13.94 -10.38
C PRO A 129 -4.41 14.91 -9.29
N PRO A 130 -4.83 16.14 -9.64
CA PRO A 130 -5.19 17.15 -8.66
C PRO A 130 -6.25 16.67 -7.65
N GLY A 131 -5.98 16.88 -6.36
CA GLY A 131 -6.89 16.55 -5.27
C GLY A 131 -7.01 15.06 -4.94
N THR A 132 -6.20 14.19 -5.57
CA THR A 132 -6.15 12.76 -5.25
C THR A 132 -5.21 12.44 -4.09
N VAL A 133 -4.20 13.28 -3.89
CA VAL A 133 -3.27 13.19 -2.77
C VAL A 133 -3.23 14.55 -2.08
N THR A 134 -3.48 14.57 -0.78
CA THR A 134 -3.53 15.79 0.02
C THR A 134 -2.85 15.59 1.37
N LEU A 135 -2.40 16.69 1.96
CA LEU A 135 -1.97 16.69 3.35
C LEU A 135 -3.17 16.93 4.25
N THR A 136 -3.23 16.21 5.36
CA THR A 136 -4.33 16.31 6.32
C THR A 136 -3.83 16.13 7.75
N ASP A 137 -4.55 16.73 8.68
CA ASP A 137 -4.37 16.50 10.11
C ASP A 137 -5.42 15.49 10.65
N GLU A 138 -6.22 14.89 9.77
CA GLU A 138 -7.24 13.91 10.14
C GLU A 138 -6.60 12.60 10.61
N ASP A 139 -7.38 11.87 11.42
CA ASP A 139 -7.07 10.50 11.81
C ASP A 139 -7.90 9.48 11.04
N GLU A 140 -7.63 8.20 11.28
CA GLU A 140 -8.44 7.12 10.75
C GLU A 140 -9.92 7.33 11.11
N SER A 141 -10.78 7.26 10.11
CA SER A 141 -12.23 7.39 10.26
C SER A 141 -12.95 6.42 9.31
N PRO A 142 -13.23 5.20 9.76
CA PRO A 142 -13.96 4.22 8.96
C PRO A 142 -15.33 4.73 8.47
N GLU A 143 -15.99 5.59 9.24
CA GLU A 143 -17.27 6.22 8.87
C GLU A 143 -17.15 7.08 7.61
N ASN A 144 -15.98 7.68 7.39
CA ASN A 144 -15.65 8.48 6.22
C ASN A 144 -14.85 7.68 5.16
N ASN A 145 -14.76 6.36 5.33
CA ASN A 145 -13.96 5.47 4.50
C ASN A 145 -12.46 5.82 4.48
N ILE A 146 -11.95 6.38 5.57
CA ILE A 146 -10.54 6.74 5.73
C ILE A 146 -9.88 5.71 6.65
N TYR A 147 -8.86 5.05 6.11
CA TYR A 147 -8.15 3.96 6.77
C TYR A 147 -6.66 4.28 6.88
N LYS A 148 -6.07 3.95 8.01
CA LYS A 148 -4.65 4.13 8.25
C LYS A 148 -3.86 2.97 7.61
N LEU A 149 -2.88 3.30 6.76
CA LEU A 149 -1.91 2.33 6.23
C LEU A 149 -0.64 2.27 7.09
N ASN A 150 -0.19 3.42 7.56
CA ASN A 150 0.89 3.57 8.52
C ASN A 150 0.76 4.93 9.22
N ASP A 151 1.73 5.30 10.06
CA ASP A 151 1.64 6.54 10.86
C ASP A 151 1.56 7.83 10.02
N LYS A 152 2.03 7.79 8.77
CA LYS A 152 2.06 8.95 7.86
C LYS A 152 1.04 8.90 6.74
N VAL A 153 0.52 7.73 6.41
CA VAL A 153 -0.31 7.55 5.21
C VAL A 153 -1.69 7.03 5.58
N LEU A 154 -2.69 7.80 5.16
CA LEU A 154 -4.10 7.43 5.17
C LEU A 154 -4.55 7.15 3.74
N VAL A 155 -5.52 6.28 3.58
CA VAL A 155 -6.16 6.00 2.30
C VAL A 155 -7.67 6.15 2.45
N ARG A 156 -8.32 6.80 1.47
CA ARG A 156 -9.77 6.80 1.35
C ARG A 156 -10.19 5.80 0.29
N GLU A 157 -10.97 4.79 0.70
CA GLU A 157 -11.41 3.71 -0.18
C GLU A 157 -12.74 3.11 0.31
N TYR A 158 -13.62 2.72 -0.61
CA TYR A 158 -14.79 1.92 -0.26
C TYR A 158 -14.37 0.47 -0.01
N LEU A 159 -14.53 0.01 1.21
CA LEU A 159 -14.41 -1.40 1.53
C LEU A 159 -15.75 -2.09 1.28
N TYR A 160 -15.72 -3.21 0.57
CA TYR A 160 -16.87 -4.09 0.49
C TYR A 160 -17.03 -4.82 1.82
N THR A 161 -17.83 -4.26 2.71
CA THR A 161 -18.29 -4.97 3.91
C THR A 161 -19.59 -5.67 3.58
N THR A 162 -19.77 -6.87 4.13
CA THR A 162 -21.02 -7.66 3.94
C THR A 162 -22.27 -6.99 4.50
N GLU A 163 -22.13 -5.83 5.13
CA GLU A 163 -23.22 -5.03 5.69
C GLU A 163 -23.93 -4.14 4.65
N ASN A 164 -23.40 -4.07 3.42
CA ASN A 164 -23.93 -3.24 2.34
C ASN A 164 -24.48 -4.06 1.15
N ILE A 165 -24.87 -5.32 1.39
CA ILE A 165 -25.57 -6.17 0.41
C ILE A 165 -27.02 -6.38 0.84
#